data_b06549b6e0626ba12e7a0b04653e35f8
#
_entry.id   b06549b6e0626ba12e7a0b04653e35f8
#
_cell.length_a   1.000
_cell.length_b   1.000
_cell.length_c   1.000
_cell.angle_alpha   90.00
_cell.angle_beta   90.00
_cell.angle_gamma   90.00
#
_symmetry.space_group_name_H-M   'P 1'
#
loop_
_entity.id
_entity.type
_entity.pdbx_description
1 polymer ?
#
loop_
_entity_poly.entity_id
_entity_poly.type
_entity_poly.pdbx_seq_one_letter_code
_entity_poly.pdbx_strand_id
1 'polypeptide(L)' 'MFVKLVKTGQIEVNGRSYALRYFEQRTGRGAQRYSCEVLLGVSDRIIIDDDTMQGLESRVERLAPATVYSRRLSAAS' A
#
# COMPACT_ATOMS: atom_id res chain seq x y z
N MET A 1 -17.85 7.29 7.06
CA MET A 1 -16.46 7.24 6.58
C MET A 1 -16.45 7.23 5.05
N PHE A 2 -15.58 8.00 4.46
CA PHE A 2 -15.49 8.12 3.00
C PHE A 2 -14.14 7.54 2.54
N VAL A 3 -14.19 6.68 1.52
CA VAL A 3 -12.99 6.07 0.94
C VAL A 3 -13.08 6.20 -0.58
N LYS A 4 -12.01 6.72 -1.19
CA LYS A 4 -11.98 6.96 -2.62
C LYS A 4 -10.65 6.49 -3.20
N LEU A 5 -10.71 5.69 -4.25
CA LEU A 5 -9.52 5.31 -5.02
C LEU A 5 -9.05 6.52 -5.81
N VAL A 6 -7.80 6.96 -5.60
CA VAL A 6 -7.28 8.16 -6.25
C VAL A 6 -6.24 7.89 -7.30
N LYS A 7 -5.52 6.77 -7.20
CA LYS A 7 -4.59 6.36 -8.26
C LYS A 7 -4.15 4.93 -8.08
N THR A 8 -3.56 4.37 -9.12
CA THR A 8 -2.98 3.03 -9.09
C THR A 8 -1.53 3.11 -9.52
N GLY A 9 -0.78 2.06 -9.24
CA GLY A 9 0.61 1.96 -9.64
C GLY A 9 1.08 0.52 -9.50
N GLN A 10 2.38 0.33 -9.54
CA GLN A 10 2.96 -0.97 -9.28
C GLN A 10 4.40 -0.83 -8.80
N ILE A 11 4.86 -1.85 -8.09
CA ILE A 11 6.26 -1.95 -7.69
C ILE A 11 6.81 -3.28 -8.15
N GLU A 12 8.12 -3.33 -8.33
CA GLU A 12 8.81 -4.56 -8.69
C GLU A 12 9.73 -4.97 -7.55
N VAL A 13 9.60 -6.22 -7.12
CA VAL A 13 10.42 -6.79 -6.06
C VAL A 13 10.91 -8.14 -6.53
N ASN A 14 12.22 -8.31 -6.65
CA ASN A 14 12.86 -9.55 -7.10
C ASN A 14 12.27 -10.08 -8.42
N GLY A 15 12.06 -9.18 -9.39
CA GLY A 15 11.58 -9.53 -10.72
C GLY A 15 10.08 -9.76 -10.81
N ARG A 16 9.34 -9.56 -9.74
CA ARG A 16 7.88 -9.64 -9.75
C ARG A 16 7.26 -8.27 -9.56
N SER A 17 6.20 -8.00 -10.32
CA SER A 17 5.41 -6.76 -10.19
C SER A 17 4.23 -6.99 -9.27
N TYR A 18 3.97 -6.02 -8.40
CA TYR A 18 2.83 -6.04 -7.49
C TYR A 18 2.02 -4.77 -7.70
N ALA A 19 0.72 -4.92 -7.82
CA ALA A 19 -0.18 -3.80 -8.04
C ALA A 19 -0.35 -2.98 -6.75
N LEU A 20 -0.44 -1.67 -6.90
CA LEU A 20 -0.69 -0.75 -5.81
C LEU A 20 -1.99 -0.02 -6.07
N ARG A 21 -2.77 0.20 -5.02
CA ARG A 21 -3.97 1.04 -5.08
C ARG A 21 -3.90 2.07 -3.97
N TYR A 22 -4.04 3.34 -4.34
CA TYR A 22 -3.97 4.46 -3.39
C TYR A 22 -5.35 4.99 -3.13
N PHE A 23 -5.68 5.19 -1.87
CA PHE A 23 -6.99 5.65 -1.43
C PHE A 23 -6.89 6.90 -0.58
N GLU A 24 -7.88 7.77 -0.71
CA GLU A 24 -8.08 8.88 0.18
C GLU A 24 -9.23 8.53 1.12
N GLN A 25 -9.05 8.80 2.40
CA GLN A 25 -10.06 8.51 3.41
C GLN A 25 -10.35 9.77 4.21
N ARG A 26 -11.62 9.94 4.60
CA ARG A 26 -12.01 10.98 5.52
C ARG A 26 -12.59 10.36 6.76
N THR A 27 -12.09 10.81 7.91
CA THR A 27 -12.64 10.37 9.20
C THR A 27 -13.94 11.12 9.49
N GLY A 28 -14.67 10.70 10.51
CA GLY A 28 -15.89 11.36 10.93
C GLY A 28 -15.68 12.80 11.37
N ARG A 29 -14.44 13.18 11.69
CA ARG A 29 -14.09 14.56 12.07
C ARG A 29 -13.58 15.39 10.89
N GLY A 30 -13.62 14.82 9.70
CA GLY A 30 -13.17 15.53 8.51
C GLY A 30 -11.66 15.48 8.28
N ALA A 31 -10.91 14.77 9.11
CA ALA A 31 -9.49 14.62 8.90
C ALA A 31 -9.23 13.73 7.69
N GLN A 32 -8.28 14.15 6.86
CA GLN A 32 -7.90 13.41 5.66
C GLN A 32 -6.75 12.48 5.96
N ARG A 33 -6.85 11.25 5.47
CA ARG A 33 -5.75 10.28 5.51
C ARG A 33 -5.66 9.58 4.18
N TYR A 34 -4.51 8.99 3.93
CA TYR A 34 -4.24 8.28 2.69
C TYR A 34 -3.72 6.90 3.00
N SER A 35 -4.10 5.92 2.18
CA SER A 35 -3.62 4.55 2.35
C SER A 35 -3.26 3.96 1.00
N CYS A 36 -2.37 2.97 1.04
CA CYS A 36 -1.98 2.23 -0.16
C CYS A 36 -2.12 0.75 0.13
N GLU A 37 -2.82 0.04 -0.75
CA GLU A 37 -2.85 -1.42 -0.73
C GLU A 37 -1.78 -1.94 -1.67
N VAL A 38 -0.93 -2.82 -1.16
CA VAL A 38 0.03 -3.58 -1.98
C VAL A 38 -0.57 -4.96 -2.14
N LEU A 39 -0.96 -5.32 -3.35
CA LEU A 39 -1.67 -6.57 -3.61
C LEU A 39 -0.67 -7.71 -3.83
N LEU A 40 -0.67 -8.67 -2.92
CA LEU A 40 0.24 -9.82 -2.98
C LEU A 40 -0.39 -11.04 -3.61
N GLY A 41 -1.70 -11.17 -3.55
CA GLY A 41 -2.43 -12.28 -4.11
C GLY A 41 -3.92 -12.01 -4.04
N VAL A 42 -4.73 -13.05 -4.29
CA VAL A 42 -6.17 -12.92 -4.36
C VAL A 42 -6.75 -12.41 -3.04
N SER A 43 -6.24 -12.91 -1.93
CA SER A 43 -6.76 -12.54 -0.61
C SER A 43 -5.68 -12.04 0.34
N ASP A 44 -4.50 -11.71 -0.18
CA ASP A 44 -3.40 -11.21 0.65
C ASP A 44 -2.98 -9.83 0.18
N ARG A 45 -2.88 -8.92 1.14
CA ARG A 45 -2.47 -7.55 0.86
C ARG A 45 -1.80 -6.94 2.07
N ILE A 46 -1.00 -5.91 1.81
CA ILE A 46 -0.36 -5.09 2.84
C ILE A 46 -0.97 -3.70 2.73
N ILE A 47 -1.26 -3.07 3.86
CA ILE A 47 -1.79 -1.71 3.88
C ILE A 47 -0.80 -0.80 4.58
N ILE A 48 -0.44 0.28 3.90
CA ILE A 48 0.44 1.32 4.42
C ILE A 48 -0.34 2.62 4.39
N ASP A 49 -0.29 3.43 5.44
CA ASP A 49 -1.02 4.69 5.47
C ASP A 49 -0.15 5.85 5.94
N ASP A 50 -0.62 7.06 5.69
CA ASP A 50 0.05 8.27 6.10
C ASP A 50 -0.95 9.43 6.07
N ASP A 51 -0.57 10.55 6.68
CA ASP A 51 -1.39 11.75 6.73
C ASP A 51 -1.43 12.50 5.40
N THR A 52 -0.40 12.35 4.57
CA THR A 52 -0.30 13.04 3.28
C THR A 52 0.01 12.04 2.17
N MET A 53 -0.39 12.38 0.94
CA MET A 53 -0.08 11.53 -0.20
C MET A 53 1.43 11.46 -0.45
N GLN A 54 2.12 12.59 -0.33
CA GLN A 54 3.57 12.62 -0.53
C GLN A 54 4.29 11.74 0.51
N GLY A 55 3.88 11.84 1.77
CA GLY A 55 4.43 10.99 2.83
C GLY A 55 4.13 9.52 2.60
N LEU A 56 2.91 9.22 2.13
CA LEU A 56 2.52 7.85 1.81
C LEU A 56 3.38 7.27 0.70
N GLU A 57 3.58 8.02 -0.38
CA GLU A 57 4.39 7.54 -1.50
C GLU A 57 5.82 7.25 -1.06
N SER A 58 6.42 8.12 -0.25
CA SER A 58 7.76 7.90 0.30
C SER A 58 7.80 6.64 1.17
N ARG A 59 6.76 6.46 1.99
CA ARG A 59 6.68 5.31 2.89
C ARG A 59 6.51 4.01 2.11
N VAL A 60 5.68 4.00 1.08
CA VAL A 60 5.48 2.83 0.22
C VAL A 60 6.79 2.45 -0.47
N GLU A 61 7.48 3.44 -1.04
CA GLU A 61 8.74 3.21 -1.72
C GLU A 61 9.79 2.59 -0.80
N ARG A 62 9.81 3.01 0.46
CA ARG A 62 10.78 2.54 1.44
C ARG A 62 10.39 1.21 2.08
N LEU A 63 9.12 1.05 2.44
CA LEU A 63 8.66 -0.09 3.24
C LEU A 63 8.11 -1.26 2.43
N ALA A 64 7.46 -0.99 1.30
CA ALA A 64 6.77 -2.04 0.57
C ALA A 64 7.72 -3.14 0.08
N PRO A 65 8.90 -2.82 -0.51
CA PRO A 65 9.78 -3.89 -0.97
C PRO A 65 10.23 -4.84 0.15
N ALA A 66 10.59 -4.29 1.30
CA ALA A 66 11.02 -5.10 2.44
C ALA A 66 9.87 -5.94 2.99
N THR A 67 8.68 -5.36 3.08
CA THR A 67 7.51 -6.07 3.60
C THR A 67 7.07 -7.19 2.66
N VAL A 68 7.07 -6.93 1.35
CA VAL A 68 6.76 -7.95 0.35
C VAL A 68 7.75 -9.09 0.43
N TYR A 69 9.04 -8.77 0.52
CA TYR A 69 10.08 -9.78 0.61
C TYR A 69 9.90 -10.65 1.86
N SER A 70 9.66 -10.03 3.00
CA SER A 70 9.43 -10.72 4.25
C SER A 70 8.22 -11.65 4.18
N ARG A 71 7.13 -11.18 3.55
CA ARG A 71 5.91 -11.97 3.41
C ARG A 71 6.15 -13.19 2.53
N ARG A 72 6.92 -13.05 1.47
CA ARG A 72 7.25 -14.16 0.57
C ARG A 72 8.11 -15.21 1.26
N LEU A 73 9.06 -14.78 2.09
CA LEU A 73 9.88 -15.72 2.87
C LEU A 73 9.00 -16.54 3.81
N SER A 74 8.04 -15.91 4.48
CA SER A 74 7.13 -16.61 5.38
C SER A 74 6.28 -17.62 4.62
N ALA A 75 5.83 -17.28 3.42
CA ALA A 75 5.00 -18.15 2.60
C ALA A 75 5.81 -19.33 2.05
N ALA A 76 7.11 -19.17 1.87
CA ALA A 76 7.98 -20.21 1.31
C ALA A 76 8.44 -21.23 2.35
N SER A 77 8.29 -20.93 3.63
CA SER A 77 8.78 -21.83 4.71
C SER A 77 7.76 -22.85 5.17
#